data_1b824015dd7d6b51aca739eafb6e3829
#
_entry.id   1b824015dd7d6b51aca739eafb6e3829
#
_cell.length_a   1.000
_cell.length_b   1.000
_cell.length_c   1.000
_cell.angle_alpha   90.00
_cell.angle_beta   90.00
_cell.angle_gamma   90.00
#
_symmetry.space_group_name_H-M   'P 1'
#
loop_
_entity.id
_entity.type
_entity.pdbx_description
1 polymer ?
#
loop_
_entity_poly.entity_id
_entity_poly.type
_entity_poly.pdbx_seq_one_letter_code
_entity_poly.pdbx_strand_id
1 'polypeptide(L)'
;MEFLSSDNTADIGTSIFSGTSTGGSTTSLIDTTKDFTGGTAVAVGDCVLLDKSGTTPEFGYVTAVAVTTLTIGGGFSSGGTGDTRDYAVIDASAYAGAQAVMIGYLTSTFTPKREIIILNGTTVTTTTNTDIYRINGMDVIATGSNKKPTGAITLRHLADTPVFAYITAGYNAMRKLTFTVPINKTLYITGVNFSYGYATNQTHYARLYLRATYEANLGFKTNGIFLPQAEVVCANTSHHIDLKSPMKFPAGVDIRASGIASFSGIADCAIRGWLE
;
A
#
# COMPACT_ATOMS: atom_id res chain seq x y z
N MET A 1 -16.51 3.86 4.05
CA MET A 1 -15.52 4.94 4.36
C MET A 1 -14.57 4.38 5.38
N GLU A 2 -13.30 4.43 5.06
CA GLU A 2 -12.23 3.88 5.90
C GLU A 2 -11.44 5.02 6.54
N PHE A 3 -10.80 4.74 7.67
CA PHE A 3 -10.03 5.71 8.44
C PHE A 3 -8.57 5.32 8.45
N LEU A 4 -7.70 6.26 8.10
CA LEU A 4 -6.26 6.14 8.17
C LEU A 4 -5.71 7.09 9.24
N SER A 5 -4.85 6.61 10.11
CA SER A 5 -4.09 7.43 11.05
C SER A 5 -2.75 6.79 11.37
N SER A 6 -1.79 7.61 11.81
CA SER A 6 -0.59 7.13 12.49
C SER A 6 -0.78 7.18 14.02
N ASP A 7 0.02 6.46 14.76
CA ASP A 7 0.13 6.61 16.21
C ASP A 7 1.19 7.64 16.62
N ASN A 8 1.75 8.39 15.67
CA ASN A 8 2.76 9.41 15.89
C ASN A 8 2.47 10.72 15.15
N THR A 9 2.61 11.84 15.84
CA THR A 9 2.37 13.18 15.27
C THR A 9 3.39 13.62 14.23
N ALA A 10 4.56 12.96 14.16
CA ALA A 10 5.57 13.25 13.13
C ALA A 10 5.23 12.65 11.76
N ASP A 11 4.22 11.77 11.67
CA ASP A 11 3.73 11.21 10.41
C ASP A 11 2.59 12.09 9.86
N ILE A 12 2.96 13.24 9.33
CA ILE A 12 2.02 14.25 8.81
C ILE A 12 2.52 14.81 7.48
N GLY A 13 1.64 14.91 6.50
CA GLY A 13 1.92 15.54 5.22
C GLY A 13 1.33 16.96 5.15
N THR A 14 2.14 17.91 4.74
CA THR A 14 1.70 19.27 4.45
C THR A 14 1.73 19.52 2.95
N SER A 15 0.57 19.84 2.39
CA SER A 15 0.49 20.31 1.01
C SER A 15 0.87 21.77 0.95
N ILE A 16 1.97 22.11 0.25
CA ILE A 16 2.42 23.47 0.01
C ILE A 16 1.77 24.09 -1.22
N PHE A 17 1.43 23.27 -2.20
CA PHE A 17 0.65 23.66 -3.37
C PHE A 17 -0.43 22.61 -3.66
N SER A 18 -1.56 23.07 -4.16
CA SER A 18 -2.61 22.21 -4.70
C SER A 18 -3.38 22.99 -5.79
N GLY A 19 -3.95 22.25 -6.70
CA GLY A 19 -4.72 22.82 -7.80
C GLY A 19 -5.06 21.77 -8.85
N THR A 20 -5.46 22.26 -10.01
CA THR A 20 -5.63 21.43 -11.20
C THR A 20 -4.54 21.84 -12.19
N SER A 21 -3.79 20.89 -12.71
CA SER A 21 -2.72 21.15 -13.67
C SER A 21 -3.31 21.77 -14.95
N THR A 22 -2.60 22.71 -15.56
CA THR A 22 -2.99 23.31 -16.85
C THR A 22 -2.33 22.61 -18.04
N GLY A 23 -1.48 21.62 -17.76
CA GLY A 23 -0.78 20.81 -18.74
C GLY A 23 0.30 19.95 -18.08
N GLY A 24 1.07 19.28 -18.89
CA GLY A 24 2.19 18.45 -18.41
C GLY A 24 2.60 17.41 -19.43
N SER A 25 3.43 16.50 -18.96
CA SER A 25 3.89 15.32 -19.69
C SER A 25 4.11 14.18 -18.70
N THR A 26 4.62 13.05 -19.18
CA THR A 26 5.02 11.94 -18.30
C THR A 26 6.10 12.31 -17.29
N THR A 27 6.83 13.40 -17.49
CA THR A 27 7.93 13.86 -16.64
C THR A 27 7.80 15.28 -16.15
N SER A 28 6.64 15.92 -16.35
CA SER A 28 6.40 17.30 -15.91
C SER A 28 4.96 17.56 -15.50
N LEU A 29 4.79 18.41 -14.51
CA LEU A 29 3.51 19.03 -14.15
C LEU A 29 3.60 20.51 -14.45
N ILE A 30 2.60 21.04 -15.15
CA ILE A 30 2.51 22.48 -15.50
C ILE A 30 1.24 23.03 -14.87
N ASP A 31 1.39 24.15 -14.15
CA ASP A 31 0.26 24.97 -13.70
C ASP A 31 0.61 26.45 -13.90
N THR A 32 0.09 27.03 -14.96
CA THR A 32 0.32 28.44 -15.34
C THR A 32 -0.32 29.44 -14.38
N THR A 33 -1.15 28.98 -13.45
CA THR A 33 -1.81 29.82 -12.43
C THR A 33 -0.99 29.91 -11.12
N LYS A 34 0.12 29.18 -11.02
CA LYS A 34 0.94 29.09 -9.82
C LYS A 34 2.36 29.60 -10.07
N ASP A 35 2.99 30.07 -9.03
CA ASP A 35 4.44 30.31 -8.96
C ASP A 35 5.06 29.35 -7.96
N PHE A 36 5.65 28.26 -8.45
CA PHE A 36 6.29 27.24 -7.64
C PHE A 36 7.61 27.68 -7.00
N THR A 37 8.14 28.83 -7.43
CA THR A 37 9.39 29.41 -6.90
C THR A 37 9.15 30.49 -5.85
N GLY A 38 7.90 30.96 -5.72
CA GLY A 38 7.50 32.03 -4.81
C GLY A 38 6.96 31.51 -3.47
N GLY A 39 7.02 32.32 -2.43
CA GLY A 39 6.47 32.02 -1.12
C GLY A 39 7.13 30.80 -0.46
N THR A 40 6.34 29.80 -0.08
CA THR A 40 6.87 28.48 0.32
C THR A 40 7.23 27.73 -0.96
N ALA A 41 8.45 27.94 -1.45
CA ALA A 41 8.90 27.39 -2.72
C ALA A 41 8.93 25.87 -2.69
N VAL A 42 8.55 25.25 -3.81
CA VAL A 42 8.74 23.81 -4.02
C VAL A 42 10.24 23.53 -4.09
N ALA A 43 10.67 22.46 -3.46
CA ALA A 43 12.05 22.01 -3.46
C ALA A 43 12.26 20.71 -4.23
N VAL A 44 13.49 20.47 -4.69
CA VAL A 44 13.88 19.16 -5.22
C VAL A 44 13.77 18.13 -4.11
N GLY A 45 13.07 17.04 -4.40
CA GLY A 45 12.77 15.98 -3.44
C GLY A 45 11.36 16.02 -2.87
N ASP A 46 10.61 17.12 -3.05
CA ASP A 46 9.20 17.16 -2.70
C ASP A 46 8.38 16.15 -3.53
N CYS A 47 7.28 15.67 -2.97
CA CYS A 47 6.44 14.68 -3.62
C CYS A 47 5.24 15.34 -4.28
N VAL A 48 5.05 15.09 -5.57
CA VAL A 48 3.84 15.47 -6.31
C VAL A 48 2.88 14.31 -6.32
N LEU A 49 1.66 14.54 -5.85
CA LEU A 49 0.53 13.62 -5.91
C LEU A 49 -0.42 14.08 -7.01
N LEU A 50 -0.76 13.19 -7.93
CA LEU A 50 -1.73 13.45 -8.99
C LEU A 50 -2.97 12.57 -8.81
N ASP A 51 -4.16 13.15 -9.08
CA ASP A 51 -5.44 12.43 -9.11
C ASP A 51 -5.65 11.56 -7.86
N LYS A 52 -5.26 12.07 -6.68
CA LYS A 52 -5.13 11.30 -5.43
C LYS A 52 -6.35 10.46 -5.05
N SER A 53 -7.55 10.88 -5.44
CA SER A 53 -8.83 10.19 -5.21
C SER A 53 -9.57 9.86 -6.50
N GLY A 54 -8.96 10.08 -7.66
CA GLY A 54 -9.52 9.79 -8.98
C GLY A 54 -9.32 8.34 -9.43
N THR A 55 -9.37 8.15 -10.73
CA THR A 55 -9.30 6.80 -11.33
C THR A 55 -7.87 6.26 -11.46
N THR A 56 -6.89 7.15 -11.56
CA THR A 56 -5.46 6.81 -11.78
C THR A 56 -4.55 7.61 -10.85
N PRO A 57 -4.60 7.38 -9.53
CA PRO A 57 -3.71 8.08 -8.61
C PRO A 57 -2.24 7.76 -8.90
N GLU A 58 -1.44 8.81 -9.00
CA GLU A 58 -0.02 8.71 -9.31
C GLU A 58 0.79 9.62 -8.39
N PHE A 59 2.07 9.34 -8.25
CA PHE A 59 3.00 10.19 -7.52
C PHE A 59 4.37 10.21 -8.19
N GLY A 60 5.13 11.26 -7.90
CA GLY A 60 6.50 11.38 -8.36
C GLY A 60 7.25 12.43 -7.53
N TYR A 61 8.56 12.45 -7.65
CA TYR A 61 9.39 13.38 -6.87
C TYR A 61 9.93 14.48 -7.76
N VAL A 62 9.94 15.71 -7.24
CA VAL A 62 10.46 16.88 -7.94
C VAL A 62 11.96 16.73 -8.13
N THR A 63 12.42 16.90 -9.38
CA THR A 63 13.85 16.90 -9.76
C THR A 63 14.33 18.26 -10.24
N ALA A 64 13.41 19.12 -10.70
CA ALA A 64 13.69 20.52 -11.00
C ALA A 64 12.43 21.38 -10.85
N VAL A 65 12.61 22.64 -10.54
CA VAL A 65 11.54 23.61 -10.31
C VAL A 65 11.75 24.82 -11.22
N ALA A 66 10.68 25.22 -11.92
CA ALA A 66 10.57 26.49 -12.62
C ALA A 66 9.28 27.20 -12.18
N VAL A 67 9.08 28.44 -12.58
CA VAL A 67 7.97 29.28 -12.08
C VAL A 67 6.62 28.56 -12.17
N THR A 68 6.31 27.98 -13.30
CA THR A 68 5.02 27.31 -13.57
C THR A 68 5.15 25.81 -13.84
N THR A 69 6.35 25.25 -13.71
CA THR A 69 6.62 23.85 -14.12
C THR A 69 7.46 23.12 -13.08
N LEU A 70 7.01 21.93 -12.72
CA LEU A 70 7.79 20.97 -11.94
C LEU A 70 8.25 19.84 -12.86
N THR A 71 9.54 19.52 -12.85
CA THR A 71 10.06 18.30 -13.49
C THR A 71 10.03 17.16 -12.48
N ILE A 72 9.53 16.00 -12.89
CA ILE A 72 9.23 14.87 -12.02
C ILE A 72 10.14 13.68 -12.38
N GLY A 73 10.82 13.15 -11.39
CA GLY A 73 11.57 11.89 -11.49
C GLY A 73 10.66 10.68 -11.28
N GLY A 74 10.93 9.61 -12.00
CA GLY A 74 10.11 8.40 -12.00
C GLY A 74 8.94 8.43 -13.00
N GLY A 75 8.54 9.61 -13.42
CA GLY A 75 7.52 9.83 -14.44
C GLY A 75 6.09 9.46 -14.02
N PHE A 76 5.12 10.06 -14.66
CA PHE A 76 3.72 9.67 -14.58
C PHE A 76 3.40 8.69 -15.72
N SER A 77 2.50 7.74 -15.51
CA SER A 77 2.11 6.75 -16.53
C SER A 77 1.25 7.38 -17.62
N SER A 78 0.56 8.46 -17.29
CA SER A 78 -0.24 9.26 -18.20
C SER A 78 0.14 10.74 -18.02
N GLY A 79 0.47 11.40 -19.09
CA GLY A 79 0.81 12.81 -19.08
C GLY A 79 0.91 13.26 -20.52
N GLY A 80 -0.18 13.79 -21.06
CA GLY A 80 -0.20 14.45 -22.37
C GLY A 80 -0.27 15.96 -22.21
N THR A 81 0.12 16.69 -23.24
CA THR A 81 -0.21 18.10 -23.38
C THR A 81 -1.73 18.27 -23.30
N GLY A 82 -2.21 18.97 -22.27
CA GLY A 82 -3.64 19.17 -22.03
C GLY A 82 -4.27 18.25 -20.98
N ASP A 83 -3.47 17.41 -20.33
CA ASP A 83 -3.94 16.62 -19.20
C ASP A 83 -4.18 17.53 -17.98
N THR A 84 -5.43 17.70 -17.60
CA THR A 84 -5.85 18.53 -16.47
C THR A 84 -6.27 17.61 -15.32
N ARG A 85 -5.38 17.45 -14.35
CA ARG A 85 -5.62 16.60 -13.16
C ARG A 85 -5.40 17.38 -11.88
N ASP A 86 -6.16 17.05 -10.86
CA ASP A 86 -5.93 17.58 -9.52
C ASP A 86 -4.58 17.09 -8.98
N TYR A 87 -3.84 18.02 -8.38
CA TYR A 87 -2.55 17.72 -7.79
C TYR A 87 -2.39 18.31 -6.39
N ALA A 88 -1.46 17.74 -5.64
CA ALA A 88 -0.91 18.31 -4.42
C ALA A 88 0.60 18.12 -4.39
N VAL A 89 1.34 19.11 -3.92
CA VAL A 89 2.77 19.03 -3.67
C VAL A 89 3.00 18.94 -2.17
N ILE A 90 3.63 17.88 -1.71
CA ILE A 90 3.94 17.62 -0.30
C ILE A 90 5.37 18.03 -0.03
N ASP A 91 5.55 18.90 0.98
CA ASP A 91 6.86 19.33 1.46
C ASP A 91 7.58 18.18 2.17
N ALA A 92 8.62 17.64 1.54
CA ALA A 92 9.41 16.55 2.10
C ALA A 92 10.24 16.98 3.33
N SER A 93 10.41 18.29 3.59
CA SER A 93 11.17 18.82 4.70
C SER A 93 10.34 19.16 5.93
N ALA A 94 9.02 19.31 5.79
CA ALA A 94 8.14 19.81 6.84
C ALA A 94 8.08 18.91 8.09
N TYR A 95 8.15 17.60 7.89
CA TYR A 95 8.05 16.60 8.97
C TYR A 95 9.04 15.47 8.78
N ALA A 96 9.29 14.71 9.86
CA ALA A 96 10.31 13.68 9.84
C ALA A 96 9.81 12.33 9.30
N GLY A 97 8.56 11.99 9.59
CA GLY A 97 7.99 10.67 9.34
C GLY A 97 7.30 10.49 7.98
N ALA A 98 6.34 9.59 7.92
CA ALA A 98 5.52 9.39 6.73
C ALA A 98 4.58 10.57 6.49
N GLN A 99 4.37 10.92 5.22
CA GLN A 99 3.56 12.08 4.84
C GLN A 99 2.36 11.69 3.97
N ALA A 100 2.48 10.69 3.10
CA ALA A 100 1.38 10.19 2.30
C ALA A 100 1.47 8.67 2.11
N VAL A 101 0.33 8.04 2.01
CA VAL A 101 0.16 6.60 1.84
C VAL A 101 -0.70 6.34 0.62
N MET A 102 -0.30 5.39 -0.22
CA MET A 102 -1.13 4.83 -1.27
C MET A 102 -1.74 3.52 -0.81
N ILE A 103 -3.06 3.41 -0.87
CA ILE A 103 -3.80 2.16 -0.66
C ILE A 103 -4.17 1.55 -2.00
N GLY A 104 -3.90 0.24 -2.16
CA GLY A 104 -4.37 -0.57 -3.26
C GLY A 104 -5.52 -1.45 -2.78
N TYR A 105 -6.67 -1.36 -3.43
CA TYR A 105 -7.87 -2.08 -3.01
C TYR A 105 -8.67 -2.65 -4.18
N LEU A 106 -9.61 -3.51 -3.87
CA LEU A 106 -10.60 -4.02 -4.81
C LEU A 106 -11.99 -3.53 -4.42
N THR A 107 -12.80 -3.21 -5.42
CA THR A 107 -14.23 -2.94 -5.26
C THR A 107 -15.00 -4.26 -4.99
N SER A 108 -16.30 -4.18 -4.71
CA SER A 108 -17.17 -5.35 -4.57
C SER A 108 -17.25 -6.24 -5.83
N THR A 109 -16.87 -5.68 -6.99
CA THR A 109 -16.74 -6.42 -8.25
C THR A 109 -15.32 -6.93 -8.51
N PHE A 110 -14.43 -6.86 -7.51
CA PHE A 110 -13.00 -7.22 -7.58
C PHE A 110 -12.19 -6.39 -8.59
N THR A 111 -12.70 -5.22 -8.98
CA THR A 111 -11.96 -4.27 -9.82
C THR A 111 -10.88 -3.59 -9.00
N PRO A 112 -9.59 -3.64 -9.44
CA PRO A 112 -8.50 -2.99 -8.73
C PRO A 112 -8.59 -1.48 -8.86
N LYS A 113 -8.42 -0.80 -7.73
CA LYS A 113 -8.32 0.66 -7.62
C LYS A 113 -7.22 1.07 -6.66
N ARG A 114 -6.89 2.34 -6.68
CA ARG A 114 -5.94 2.97 -5.75
C ARG A 114 -6.49 4.29 -5.23
N GLU A 115 -5.98 4.72 -4.09
CA GLU A 115 -6.22 6.04 -3.53
C GLU A 115 -4.97 6.49 -2.78
N ILE A 116 -4.66 7.79 -2.86
CA ILE A 116 -3.56 8.39 -2.10
C ILE A 116 -4.15 9.23 -0.98
N ILE A 117 -3.69 8.98 0.24
CA ILE A 117 -4.15 9.67 1.45
C ILE A 117 -2.97 10.42 2.06
N ILE A 118 -3.13 11.73 2.28
CA ILE A 118 -2.18 12.55 3.02
C ILE A 118 -2.43 12.31 4.51
N LEU A 119 -1.37 11.96 5.25
CA LEU A 119 -1.45 11.70 6.68
C LEU A 119 -1.60 13.00 7.47
N ASN A 120 -2.26 12.92 8.61
CA ASN A 120 -2.44 14.03 9.56
C ASN A 120 -2.04 13.62 11.00
N GLY A 121 -0.90 12.95 11.12
CA GLY A 121 -0.37 12.46 12.39
C GLY A 121 -1.35 11.49 13.05
N THR A 122 -1.66 11.73 14.31
CA THR A 122 -2.63 10.95 15.08
C THR A 122 -4.09 11.30 14.76
N THR A 123 -4.32 12.38 14.00
CA THR A 123 -5.66 12.75 13.56
C THR A 123 -6.08 11.88 12.39
N VAL A 124 -7.28 11.34 12.49
CA VAL A 124 -7.83 10.46 11.46
C VAL A 124 -8.10 11.21 10.17
N THR A 125 -7.65 10.65 9.05
CA THR A 125 -8.01 11.06 7.69
C THR A 125 -8.90 9.99 7.06
N THR A 126 -9.97 10.40 6.40
CA THR A 126 -10.93 9.49 5.76
C THR A 126 -10.56 9.22 4.31
N THR A 127 -10.88 8.02 3.81
CA THR A 127 -10.88 7.74 2.39
C THR A 127 -11.97 8.54 1.68
N THR A 128 -11.70 8.98 0.47
CA THR A 128 -12.71 9.60 -0.41
C THR A 128 -13.59 8.52 -1.05
N ASN A 129 -12.96 7.40 -1.44
CA ASN A 129 -13.68 6.29 -2.03
C ASN A 129 -14.40 5.47 -0.95
N THR A 130 -15.63 5.10 -1.24
CA THR A 130 -16.52 4.35 -0.31
C THR A 130 -16.78 2.91 -0.77
N ASP A 131 -16.24 2.53 -1.94
CA ASP A 131 -16.43 1.21 -2.56
C ASP A 131 -15.28 0.23 -2.25
N ILE A 132 -14.52 0.49 -1.18
CA ILE A 132 -13.42 -0.35 -0.73
C ILE A 132 -13.98 -1.67 -0.16
N TYR A 133 -13.67 -2.78 -0.83
CA TYR A 133 -14.14 -4.10 -0.44
C TYR A 133 -13.02 -4.99 0.13
N ARG A 134 -11.82 -4.94 -0.47
CA ARG A 134 -10.62 -5.68 -0.03
C ARG A 134 -9.39 -4.79 -0.14
N ILE A 135 -8.53 -4.79 0.86
CA ILE A 135 -7.24 -4.10 0.80
C ILE A 135 -6.17 -5.10 0.36
N ASN A 136 -5.55 -4.83 -0.79
CA ASN A 136 -4.47 -5.65 -1.34
C ASN A 136 -3.07 -5.08 -1.09
N GLY A 137 -2.96 -3.80 -0.80
CA GLY A 137 -1.67 -3.14 -0.53
C GLY A 137 -1.84 -1.83 0.21
N MET A 138 -0.81 -1.44 0.95
CA MET A 138 -0.68 -0.12 1.57
C MET A 138 0.80 0.21 1.66
N ASP A 139 1.21 1.29 1.01
CA ASP A 139 2.60 1.70 0.87
C ASP A 139 2.77 3.19 1.19
N VAL A 140 3.81 3.53 1.93
CA VAL A 140 4.21 4.92 2.13
C VAL A 140 4.89 5.43 0.85
N ILE A 141 4.35 6.50 0.28
CA ILE A 141 4.82 7.07 -0.99
C ILE A 141 5.46 8.44 -0.83
N ALA A 142 5.27 9.11 0.30
CA ALA A 142 5.97 10.34 0.65
C ALA A 142 6.44 10.27 2.10
N THR A 143 7.68 10.67 2.32
CA THR A 143 8.32 10.66 3.64
C THR A 143 9.16 11.90 3.82
N GLY A 144 9.28 12.34 5.06
CA GLY A 144 10.21 13.37 5.47
C GLY A 144 11.64 12.85 5.67
N SER A 145 12.38 13.53 6.53
CA SER A 145 13.83 13.30 6.75
C SER A 145 14.19 11.88 7.20
N ASN A 146 13.31 11.19 7.92
CA ASN A 146 13.55 9.82 8.41
C ASN A 146 13.43 8.76 7.32
N LYS A 147 12.86 9.09 6.14
CA LYS A 147 12.62 8.17 5.00
C LYS A 147 11.77 6.95 5.36
N LYS A 148 11.00 7.02 6.43
CA LYS A 148 10.14 5.96 6.96
C LYS A 148 9.13 6.52 7.96
N PRO A 149 8.01 5.81 8.24
CA PRO A 149 7.08 6.18 9.30
C PRO A 149 7.76 6.21 10.67
N THR A 150 7.43 7.18 11.47
CA THR A 150 7.86 7.28 12.87
C THR A 150 6.94 6.46 13.77
N GLY A 151 5.66 6.44 13.47
CA GLY A 151 4.64 5.62 14.14
C GLY A 151 4.09 4.50 13.27
N ALA A 152 3.26 3.65 13.83
CA ALA A 152 2.50 2.67 13.08
C ALA A 152 1.32 3.35 12.35
N ILE A 153 1.12 3.03 11.08
CA ILE A 153 0.02 3.56 10.28
C ILE A 153 -1.06 2.50 10.17
N THR A 154 -2.28 2.84 10.54
CA THR A 154 -3.40 1.90 10.64
C THR A 154 -4.58 2.34 9.76
N LEU A 155 -5.08 1.43 8.94
CA LEU A 155 -6.33 1.58 8.18
C LEU A 155 -7.42 0.75 8.84
N ARG A 156 -8.53 1.38 9.23
CA ARG A 156 -9.63 0.76 10.00
C ARG A 156 -11.00 1.12 9.44
N HIS A 157 -12.01 0.39 9.89
CA HIS A 157 -13.39 0.79 9.69
C HIS A 157 -13.80 1.93 10.66
N LEU A 158 -14.88 2.62 10.33
CA LEU A 158 -15.46 3.76 11.07
C LEU A 158 -15.62 3.53 12.59
N ALA A 159 -15.80 2.31 13.03
CA ALA A 159 -16.05 1.95 14.42
C ALA A 159 -14.79 1.49 15.17
N ASP A 160 -13.59 1.88 14.72
CA ASP A 160 -12.30 1.54 15.34
C ASP A 160 -11.90 0.05 15.25
N THR A 161 -12.79 -0.80 14.84
CA THR A 161 -12.59 -2.24 14.62
C THR A 161 -13.41 -2.73 13.44
N PRO A 162 -12.93 -3.62 12.58
CA PRO A 162 -11.58 -4.22 12.57
C PRO A 162 -10.51 -3.36 11.89
N VAL A 163 -9.24 -3.64 12.21
CA VAL A 163 -8.09 -3.15 11.45
C VAL A 163 -7.98 -3.93 10.14
N PHE A 164 -8.01 -3.25 9.01
CA PHE A 164 -7.91 -3.88 7.68
C PHE A 164 -6.49 -4.01 7.20
N ALA A 165 -5.67 -2.98 7.45
CA ALA A 165 -4.29 -2.96 7.05
C ALA A 165 -3.46 -2.12 8.02
N TYR A 166 -2.17 -2.41 8.08
CA TYR A 166 -1.29 -1.74 8.99
C TYR A 166 0.17 -1.78 8.49
N ILE A 167 0.87 -0.65 8.64
CA ILE A 167 2.30 -0.52 8.42
C ILE A 167 2.97 -0.32 9.78
N THR A 168 3.90 -1.20 10.13
CA THR A 168 4.69 -1.06 11.37
C THR A 168 5.60 0.17 11.29
N ALA A 169 5.79 0.89 12.40
CA ALA A 169 6.78 1.94 12.51
C ALA A 169 8.14 1.49 11.96
N GLY A 170 8.77 2.35 11.18
CA GLY A 170 10.05 2.06 10.54
C GLY A 170 10.00 1.26 9.23
N TYR A 171 8.82 0.87 8.75
CA TYR A 171 8.62 0.19 7.47
C TYR A 171 7.75 1.00 6.52
N ASN A 172 8.05 0.96 5.21
CA ASN A 172 7.35 1.75 4.21
C ASN A 172 6.22 0.98 3.50
N ALA A 173 6.00 -0.28 3.83
CA ALA A 173 4.97 -1.11 3.21
C ALA A 173 4.25 -1.98 4.23
N MET A 174 3.01 -2.30 3.92
CA MET A 174 2.20 -3.24 4.67
C MET A 174 2.82 -4.64 4.65
N ARG A 175 2.97 -5.25 5.85
CA ARG A 175 3.49 -6.61 6.01
C ARG A 175 2.37 -7.63 6.28
N LYS A 176 1.29 -7.53 5.55
CA LYS A 176 0.18 -8.47 5.69
C LYS A 176 0.08 -9.34 4.44
N LEU A 177 0.26 -10.65 4.60
CA LEU A 177 -0.04 -11.56 3.52
C LEU A 177 -1.53 -11.91 3.51
N THR A 178 -2.31 -11.01 2.95
CA THR A 178 -3.68 -11.27 2.48
C THR A 178 -3.77 -10.63 1.12
N PHE A 179 -4.12 -11.40 0.13
CA PHE A 179 -4.25 -10.94 -1.26
C PHE A 179 -5.50 -11.54 -1.87
N THR A 180 -6.32 -10.69 -2.48
CA THR A 180 -7.48 -11.12 -3.26
C THR A 180 -7.17 -10.99 -4.74
N VAL A 181 -7.41 -12.04 -5.50
CA VAL A 181 -7.16 -12.04 -6.95
C VAL A 181 -8.15 -11.11 -7.65
N PRO A 182 -7.66 -10.09 -8.40
CA PRO A 182 -8.52 -9.15 -9.12
C PRO A 182 -9.39 -9.81 -10.18
N ILE A 183 -10.46 -9.11 -10.58
CA ILE A 183 -11.32 -9.54 -11.70
C ILE A 183 -10.49 -9.71 -12.98
N ASN A 184 -10.85 -10.71 -13.79
CA ASN A 184 -10.17 -11.06 -15.05
C ASN A 184 -8.68 -11.40 -14.91
N LYS A 185 -8.25 -11.77 -13.68
CA LYS A 185 -6.91 -12.23 -13.41
C LYS A 185 -6.89 -13.63 -12.81
N THR A 186 -5.81 -14.34 -13.06
CA THR A 186 -5.47 -15.60 -12.41
C THR A 186 -4.12 -15.44 -11.73
N LEU A 187 -4.05 -15.78 -10.46
CA LEU A 187 -2.78 -15.83 -9.73
C LEU A 187 -2.16 -17.21 -9.88
N TYR A 188 -0.90 -17.24 -10.30
CA TYR A 188 -0.07 -18.44 -10.39
C TYR A 188 1.01 -18.36 -9.32
N ILE A 189 1.03 -19.31 -8.39
CA ILE A 189 2.04 -19.42 -7.33
C ILE A 189 3.01 -20.55 -7.69
N THR A 190 4.30 -20.24 -7.80
CA THR A 190 5.37 -21.19 -8.09
C THR A 190 6.19 -21.57 -6.90
N GLY A 191 6.13 -20.79 -5.84
CA GLY A 191 6.87 -21.10 -4.62
C GLY A 191 6.38 -20.31 -3.43
N VAL A 192 6.61 -20.88 -2.26
CA VAL A 192 6.28 -20.27 -0.97
C VAL A 192 7.47 -20.42 -0.05
N ASN A 193 7.86 -19.33 0.59
CA ASN A 193 8.90 -19.34 1.61
C ASN A 193 8.26 -19.04 2.96
N PHE A 194 8.48 -19.88 3.94
CA PHE A 194 8.04 -19.70 5.32
C PHE A 194 9.25 -19.58 6.23
N SER A 195 9.18 -18.70 7.21
CA SER A 195 10.19 -18.63 8.26
C SER A 195 9.56 -18.38 9.62
N TYR A 196 10.21 -18.86 10.65
CA TYR A 196 9.87 -18.59 12.04
C TYR A 196 11.14 -18.43 12.85
N GLY A 197 11.26 -17.30 13.55
CA GLY A 197 12.38 -16.98 14.43
C GLY A 197 11.91 -16.60 15.83
N TYR A 198 12.66 -16.98 16.84
CA TYR A 198 12.44 -16.63 18.24
C TYR A 198 13.77 -16.40 18.98
N ALA A 199 13.73 -15.64 20.06
CA ALA A 199 14.93 -15.18 20.78
C ALA A 199 15.08 -15.86 22.16
N THR A 200 14.91 -17.18 22.24
CA THR A 200 15.09 -17.95 23.49
C THR A 200 15.99 -19.15 23.26
N ASN A 201 16.53 -19.71 24.34
CA ASN A 201 17.36 -20.92 24.33
C ASN A 201 16.53 -22.23 24.32
N GLN A 202 15.20 -22.13 24.28
CA GLN A 202 14.31 -23.30 24.22
C GLN A 202 13.88 -23.54 22.78
N THR A 203 13.63 -24.80 22.44
CA THR A 203 13.12 -25.17 21.12
C THR A 203 11.64 -24.86 21.04
N HIS A 204 11.30 -23.89 20.18
CA HIS A 204 9.93 -23.56 19.86
C HIS A 204 9.67 -23.83 18.39
N TYR A 205 8.41 -24.04 18.02
CA TYR A 205 8.00 -24.27 16.63
C TYR A 205 6.77 -23.45 16.30
N ALA A 206 6.63 -23.17 15.01
CA ALA A 206 5.42 -22.64 14.43
C ALA A 206 4.95 -23.54 13.27
N ARG A 207 3.66 -23.77 13.20
CA ARG A 207 3.01 -24.36 12.06
C ARG A 207 2.44 -23.25 11.20
N LEU A 208 2.96 -23.09 10.00
CA LEU A 208 2.65 -22.00 9.08
C LEU A 208 1.89 -22.54 7.87
N TYR A 209 0.91 -21.77 7.41
CA TYR A 209 0.00 -22.17 6.34
C TYR A 209 -0.09 -21.09 5.28
N LEU A 210 -0.09 -21.49 4.02
CA LEU A 210 -0.73 -20.75 2.94
C LEU A 210 -2.15 -21.30 2.78
N ARG A 211 -3.15 -20.47 2.86
CA ARG A 211 -4.57 -20.85 2.78
C ARG A 211 -5.25 -20.06 1.68
N ALA A 212 -6.25 -20.64 1.06
CA ALA A 212 -7.10 -19.97 0.09
C ALA A 212 -8.58 -20.20 0.41
N THR A 213 -9.42 -19.21 0.12
CA THR A 213 -10.88 -19.35 0.13
C THR A 213 -11.47 -18.93 -1.21
N TYR A 214 -12.49 -19.64 -1.66
CA TYR A 214 -13.15 -19.47 -2.93
C TYR A 214 -14.55 -18.84 -2.78
N GLU A 215 -14.70 -17.90 -1.85
CA GLU A 215 -15.99 -17.30 -1.48
C GLU A 215 -16.83 -16.82 -2.68
N ALA A 216 -16.19 -16.15 -3.63
CA ALA A 216 -16.89 -15.53 -4.76
C ALA A 216 -17.58 -16.52 -5.71
N ASN A 217 -17.04 -17.73 -5.81
CA ASN A 217 -17.55 -18.76 -6.74
C ASN A 217 -18.52 -19.77 -6.11
N LEU A 218 -18.61 -19.80 -4.77
CA LEU A 218 -19.39 -20.80 -4.04
C LEU A 218 -20.63 -20.24 -3.33
N GLY A 219 -20.89 -18.94 -3.46
CA GLY A 219 -22.04 -18.30 -2.80
C GLY A 219 -21.92 -18.18 -1.26
N PHE A 220 -20.79 -18.50 -0.68
CA PHE A 220 -20.52 -18.35 0.75
C PHE A 220 -20.22 -16.89 1.08
N LYS A 221 -21.23 -16.14 1.46
CA LYS A 221 -21.10 -14.67 1.65
C LYS A 221 -20.46 -14.22 2.95
N THR A 222 -20.25 -15.08 3.93
CA THR A 222 -19.94 -14.57 5.29
C THR A 222 -18.90 -15.32 6.09
N ASN A 223 -18.48 -16.52 5.75
CA ASN A 223 -17.45 -17.27 6.49
C ASN A 223 -16.73 -18.26 5.56
N GLY A 224 -16.06 -17.73 4.54
CA GLY A 224 -15.25 -18.55 3.64
C GLY A 224 -14.27 -19.42 4.42
N ILE A 225 -14.35 -20.71 4.21
CA ILE A 225 -13.43 -21.67 4.80
C ILE A 225 -12.10 -21.55 4.07
N PHE A 226 -11.07 -21.11 4.77
CA PHE A 226 -9.71 -21.08 4.28
C PHE A 226 -9.12 -22.50 4.28
N LEU A 227 -9.00 -23.08 3.10
CA LEU A 227 -8.40 -24.40 2.91
C LEU A 227 -6.88 -24.29 2.82
N PRO A 228 -6.11 -25.12 3.55
CA PRO A 228 -4.65 -25.14 3.41
C PRO A 228 -4.24 -25.53 1.98
N GLN A 229 -3.33 -24.75 1.41
CA GLN A 229 -2.72 -25.00 0.11
C GLN A 229 -1.27 -25.46 0.25
N ALA A 230 -0.59 -24.95 1.27
CA ALA A 230 0.74 -25.38 1.69
C ALA A 230 0.86 -25.24 3.21
N GLU A 231 1.62 -26.13 3.81
CA GLU A 231 1.86 -26.16 5.25
C GLU A 231 3.31 -26.53 5.53
N VAL A 232 3.87 -25.94 6.58
CA VAL A 232 5.21 -26.27 7.06
C VAL A 232 5.29 -26.08 8.57
N VAL A 233 6.14 -26.87 9.22
CA VAL A 233 6.56 -26.65 10.61
C VAL A 233 7.97 -26.10 10.61
N CYS A 234 8.13 -24.91 11.19
CA CYS A 234 9.41 -24.23 11.34
C CYS A 234 9.83 -24.18 12.80
N ALA A 235 11.11 -24.44 13.08
CA ALA A 235 11.71 -24.32 14.41
C ALA A 235 13.00 -23.47 14.27
N ASN A 236 12.87 -22.15 14.41
CA ASN A 236 13.96 -21.17 14.22
C ASN A 236 14.68 -21.32 12.87
N THR A 237 13.92 -21.50 11.83
CA THR A 237 14.42 -21.80 10.49
C THR A 237 13.49 -21.25 9.41
N SER A 238 13.96 -21.31 8.16
CA SER A 238 13.15 -21.02 6.98
C SER A 238 12.99 -22.27 6.13
N HIS A 239 11.83 -22.42 5.52
CA HIS A 239 11.52 -23.49 4.56
C HIS A 239 11.05 -22.87 3.25
N HIS A 240 11.64 -23.33 2.16
CA HIS A 240 11.23 -22.99 0.81
C HIS A 240 10.55 -24.17 0.15
N ILE A 241 9.38 -23.91 -0.42
CA ILE A 241 8.61 -24.90 -1.17
C ILE A 241 8.59 -24.44 -2.64
N ASP A 242 9.30 -25.13 -3.50
CA ASP A 242 9.18 -24.97 -4.95
C ASP A 242 8.10 -25.91 -5.50
N LEU A 243 7.18 -25.35 -6.26
CA LEU A 243 6.09 -26.10 -6.85
C LEU A 243 6.49 -26.52 -8.28
N LYS A 244 6.49 -27.81 -8.56
CA LYS A 244 6.73 -28.36 -9.90
C LYS A 244 5.71 -27.87 -10.94
N SER A 245 4.48 -27.62 -10.49
CA SER A 245 3.43 -26.99 -11.28
C SER A 245 2.84 -25.84 -10.47
N PRO A 246 2.58 -24.67 -11.09
CA PRO A 246 1.99 -23.54 -10.37
C PRO A 246 0.63 -23.88 -9.81
N MET A 247 0.37 -23.48 -8.56
CA MET A 247 -1.00 -23.41 -8.04
C MET A 247 -1.73 -22.27 -8.72
N LYS A 248 -2.96 -22.49 -9.17
CA LYS A 248 -3.80 -21.52 -9.89
C LYS A 248 -4.96 -21.07 -9.01
N PHE A 249 -5.13 -19.76 -8.90
CA PHE A 249 -6.22 -19.15 -8.15
C PHE A 249 -6.96 -18.15 -9.05
N PRO A 250 -8.25 -18.40 -9.37
CA PRO A 250 -9.04 -17.50 -10.21
C PRO A 250 -9.41 -16.20 -9.48
N ALA A 251 -10.01 -15.28 -10.23
CA ALA A 251 -10.52 -14.01 -9.69
C ALA A 251 -11.43 -14.21 -8.47
N GLY A 252 -11.33 -13.32 -7.50
CA GLY A 252 -12.14 -13.32 -6.29
C GLY A 252 -11.66 -14.30 -5.20
N VAL A 253 -10.63 -15.09 -5.45
CA VAL A 253 -10.03 -15.95 -4.42
C VAL A 253 -9.20 -15.10 -3.47
N ASP A 254 -9.43 -15.27 -2.16
CA ASP A 254 -8.60 -14.69 -1.11
C ASP A 254 -7.47 -15.67 -0.72
N ILE A 255 -6.23 -15.21 -0.80
CA ILE A 255 -5.04 -15.92 -0.36
C ILE A 255 -4.60 -15.33 0.97
N ARG A 256 -4.28 -16.19 1.96
CA ARG A 256 -3.85 -15.75 3.28
C ARG A 256 -2.74 -16.64 3.83
N ALA A 257 -1.68 -16.02 4.38
CA ALA A 257 -0.78 -16.71 5.30
C ALA A 257 -1.31 -16.62 6.73
N SER A 258 -1.13 -17.68 7.48
CA SER A 258 -1.47 -17.75 8.90
C SER A 258 -0.59 -18.78 9.59
N GLY A 259 -0.54 -18.76 10.92
CA GLY A 259 0.25 -19.71 11.66
C GLY A 259 -0.23 -19.88 13.09
N ILE A 260 0.21 -20.96 13.70
CA ILE A 260 0.08 -21.25 15.12
C ILE A 260 1.50 -21.51 15.64
N ALA A 261 1.92 -20.76 16.64
CA ALA A 261 3.23 -20.91 17.24
C ALA A 261 3.12 -21.38 18.69
N SER A 262 4.08 -22.18 19.14
CA SER A 262 4.19 -22.62 20.52
C SER A 262 4.71 -21.52 21.47
N PHE A 263 5.25 -20.43 20.91
CA PHE A 263 5.78 -19.29 21.65
C PHE A 263 5.73 -18.02 20.79
N SER A 264 5.85 -16.85 21.42
CA SER A 264 5.95 -15.56 20.72
C SER A 264 7.24 -15.50 19.91
N GLY A 265 7.11 -15.16 18.63
CA GLY A 265 8.23 -15.06 17.70
C GLY A 265 7.82 -14.27 16.47
N ILE A 266 8.75 -14.13 15.53
CA ILE A 266 8.51 -13.52 14.24
C ILE A 266 8.26 -14.62 13.22
N ALA A 267 7.07 -14.64 12.65
CA ALA A 267 6.72 -15.49 11.53
C ALA A 267 6.63 -14.66 10.26
N ASP A 268 7.18 -15.16 9.17
CA ASP A 268 7.13 -14.50 7.86
C ASP A 268 6.76 -15.52 6.78
N CYS A 269 6.10 -15.02 5.72
CA CYS A 269 5.75 -15.80 4.55
C CYS A 269 5.91 -14.93 3.32
N ALA A 270 6.64 -15.43 2.32
CA ALA A 270 6.78 -14.80 1.02
C ALA A 270 6.27 -15.75 -0.07
N ILE A 271 5.54 -15.20 -1.04
CA ILE A 271 5.02 -15.93 -2.18
C ILE A 271 5.74 -15.47 -3.44
N ARG A 272 6.11 -16.44 -4.27
CA ARG A 272 6.64 -16.19 -5.61
C ARG A 272 5.60 -16.65 -6.65
N GLY A 273 5.29 -15.77 -7.59
CA GLY A 273 4.29 -16.04 -8.61
C GLY A 273 4.05 -14.84 -9.52
N TRP A 274 2.98 -14.92 -10.33
CA TRP A 274 2.55 -13.82 -11.20
C TRP A 274 1.03 -13.78 -11.36
N LEU A 275 0.53 -12.66 -11.84
CA LEU A 275 -0.86 -12.46 -12.27
C LEU A 275 -0.93 -12.45 -13.79
N GLU A 276 -1.86 -13.22 -14.37
CA GLU A 276 -2.14 -13.25 -15.80
C GLU A 276 -3.56 -12.77 -16.09
#